data_2db38fbed9cd865f0f883659809eae70
#
_entry.id   2db38fbed9cd865f0f883659809eae70
#
_cell.length_a   1.000
_cell.length_b   1.000
_cell.length_c   1.000
_cell.angle_alpha   90.00
_cell.angle_beta   90.00
_cell.angle_gamma   90.00
#
_symmetry.space_group_name_H-M   'P 1'
#
loop_
_entity.id
_entity.type
_entity.pdbx_description
1 polymer ?
#
loop_
_entity_poly.entity_id
_entity_poly.type
_entity_poly.pdbx_seq_one_letter_code
_entity_poly.pdbx_strand_id
1 'polypeptide(L)'
;MKSKRKIRRLTIVGMGFLTVDHEKKGHEIYLTNISKGGIGIYAHKPLKAGTRVLITFTHRDVEGERRYEDQPGTIIWCSRCGTVYAAGIKFMSLNP
;
A
#
# COMPACT_ATOMS: atom_id res chain seq x y z
N MET A 1 0.81 30.56 7.10
CA MET A 1 0.68 30.00 7.09
C MET A 1 0.83 29.15 6.92
N LYS A 2 1.14 28.63 6.74
CA LYS A 2 1.28 27.81 6.49
C LYS A 2 0.73 26.89 6.62
N SER A 3 0.59 26.47 6.59
CA SER A 3 -0.08 25.58 7.04
C SER A 3 -0.88 24.85 6.20
N LYS A 4 -1.07 25.11 5.24
CA LYS A 4 -1.85 24.49 4.45
C LYS A 4 -1.40 23.19 4.17
N ARG A 5 -0.26 22.91 4.31
CA ARG A 5 0.14 21.68 4.04
C ARG A 5 -0.36 20.75 4.97
N LYS A 6 -0.82 21.11 6.00
CA LYS A 6 -1.36 20.27 6.90
C LYS A 6 -2.55 19.66 6.38
N ILE A 7 -3.25 20.20 5.52
CA ILE A 7 -4.41 19.65 5.01
C ILE A 7 -4.06 18.89 3.83
N ARG A 8 -3.50 17.76 3.98
CA ARG A 8 -3.18 17.03 2.92
C ARG A 8 -4.30 16.32 2.38
N ARG A 9 -4.52 16.29 1.14
CA ARG A 9 -5.51 15.53 0.53
C ARG A 9 -5.00 14.17 0.46
N LEU A 10 -5.71 13.15 0.86
CA LEU A 10 -5.35 11.78 0.73
C LEU A 10 -5.80 11.35 -0.65
N THR A 11 -4.86 11.16 -1.54
CA THR A 11 -5.19 10.74 -2.88
C THR A 11 -5.19 9.23 -2.90
N ILE A 12 -6.34 8.65 -3.14
CA ILE A 12 -6.49 7.21 -3.16
C ILE A 12 -6.77 6.77 -4.57
N VAL A 13 -5.92 5.91 -5.11
CA VAL A 13 -6.07 5.41 -6.46
C VAL A 13 -6.62 4.00 -6.50
N GLY A 14 -6.90 3.42 -5.38
CA GLY A 14 -7.48 2.09 -5.35
C GLY A 14 -7.50 1.51 -3.96
N MET A 15 -7.97 0.30 -3.86
CA MET A 15 -8.03 -0.41 -2.59
C MET A 15 -7.49 -1.79 -2.78
N GLY A 16 -7.11 -2.42 -1.71
CA GLY A 16 -6.60 -3.77 -1.78
C GLY A 16 -6.55 -4.39 -0.40
N PHE A 17 -5.88 -5.52 -0.34
CA PHE A 17 -5.71 -6.24 0.92
C PHE A 17 -4.26 -6.61 1.09
N LEU A 18 -3.82 -6.60 2.33
CA LEU A 18 -2.46 -6.92 2.66
C LEU A 18 -2.48 -7.99 3.74
N THR A 19 -1.70 -9.03 3.55
CA THR A 19 -1.57 -10.08 4.53
C THR A 19 -0.13 -10.12 5.00
N VAL A 20 0.07 -10.03 6.30
CA VAL A 20 1.41 -10.09 6.84
C VAL A 20 1.83 -11.56 6.85
N ASP A 21 3.08 -11.81 6.53
CA ASP A 21 3.63 -13.14 6.53
C ASP A 21 3.35 -13.77 7.89
N HIS A 22 2.93 -15.00 7.92
CA HIS A 22 2.58 -15.72 9.10
C HIS A 22 1.16 -15.48 9.59
N GLU A 23 0.49 -14.46 9.12
CA GLU A 23 -0.87 -14.22 9.55
C GLU A 23 -1.82 -14.66 8.48
N LYS A 24 -2.99 -15.11 8.86
CA LYS A 24 -3.96 -15.49 7.87
C LYS A 24 -4.96 -14.39 7.62
N LYS A 25 -4.95 -13.38 8.47
CA LYS A 25 -5.91 -12.33 8.35
C LYS A 25 -5.43 -11.25 7.42
N GLY A 26 -6.27 -10.84 6.52
CA GLY A 26 -5.93 -9.75 5.62
C GLY A 26 -6.33 -8.41 6.21
N HIS A 27 -5.63 -7.36 5.82
CA HIS A 27 -5.94 -6.01 6.25
C HIS A 27 -6.30 -5.20 5.03
N GLU A 28 -7.40 -4.48 5.11
CA GLU A 28 -7.81 -3.62 4.01
C GLU A 28 -6.86 -2.44 3.95
N ILE A 29 -6.43 -2.09 2.76
CA ILE A 29 -5.53 -0.97 2.58
C ILE A 29 -6.01 -0.10 1.44
N TYR A 30 -5.54 1.15 1.42
CA TYR A 30 -5.86 2.08 0.37
C TYR A 30 -4.58 2.38 -0.38
N LEU A 31 -4.65 2.36 -1.70
CA LEU A 31 -3.46 2.57 -2.52
C LEU A 31 -3.32 4.02 -2.86
N THR A 32 -2.13 4.57 -2.71
CA THR A 32 -1.90 5.98 -3.00
C THR A 32 -1.09 6.18 -4.27
N ASN A 33 -0.23 5.26 -4.59
CA ASN A 33 0.52 5.33 -5.83
C ASN A 33 1.08 3.95 -6.10
N ILE A 34 1.46 3.72 -7.33
CA ILE A 34 1.98 2.43 -7.71
C ILE A 34 3.01 2.63 -8.79
N SER A 35 4.08 1.87 -8.75
CA SER A 35 5.11 1.91 -9.75
C SER A 35 5.62 0.49 -9.93
N LYS A 36 6.58 0.29 -10.81
CA LYS A 36 7.08 -1.03 -11.03
C LYS A 36 7.76 -1.58 -9.80
N GLY A 37 8.41 -0.74 -9.05
CA GLY A 37 9.20 -1.20 -7.91
C GLY A 37 8.47 -1.26 -6.61
N GLY A 38 7.33 -0.60 -6.50
CA GLY A 38 6.68 -0.57 -5.21
C GLY A 38 5.34 0.13 -5.23
N ILE A 39 4.77 0.22 -4.06
CA ILE A 39 3.44 0.77 -3.91
C ILE A 39 3.37 1.54 -2.60
N GLY A 40 2.65 2.66 -2.60
CA GLY A 40 2.40 3.42 -1.40
C GLY A 40 0.98 3.12 -0.94
N ILE A 41 0.78 2.99 0.34
CA ILE A 41 -0.52 2.63 0.88
C ILE A 41 -0.82 3.39 2.16
N TYR A 42 -2.10 3.37 2.53
CA TYR A 42 -2.54 3.77 3.86
C TYR A 42 -3.16 2.53 4.48
N ALA A 43 -2.86 2.29 5.72
CA ALA A 43 -3.41 1.17 6.47
C ALA A 43 -4.01 1.69 7.77
N HIS A 44 -4.91 0.93 8.37
CA HIS A 44 -5.54 1.33 9.61
C HIS A 44 -4.70 0.99 10.83
N LYS A 45 -3.75 0.09 10.67
CA LYS A 45 -2.89 -0.31 11.77
C LYS A 45 -1.43 -0.12 11.41
N PRO A 46 -0.57 0.05 12.38
CA PRO A 46 0.83 0.26 12.09
C PRO A 46 1.45 -0.99 11.50
N LEU A 47 2.36 -0.80 10.59
CA LEU A 47 3.08 -1.88 9.94
C LEU A 47 4.56 -1.68 10.22
N LYS A 48 5.27 -2.75 10.43
CA LYS A 48 6.66 -2.65 10.80
C LYS A 48 7.56 -2.76 9.59
N ALA A 49 8.49 -1.83 9.44
CA ALA A 49 9.43 -1.87 8.34
C ALA A 49 10.24 -3.16 8.42
N GLY A 50 10.49 -3.76 7.29
CA GLY A 50 11.18 -5.04 7.23
C GLY A 50 10.24 -6.23 7.19
N THR A 51 8.95 -6.02 7.40
CA THR A 51 8.00 -7.12 7.42
C THR A 51 7.65 -7.54 6.00
N ARG A 52 7.59 -8.83 5.77
CA ARG A 52 7.21 -9.35 4.47
C ARG A 52 5.72 -9.47 4.41
N VAL A 53 5.16 -9.11 3.28
CA VAL A 53 3.71 -9.09 3.11
C VAL A 53 3.32 -9.63 1.75
N LEU A 54 2.05 -9.97 1.61
CA LEU A 54 1.47 -10.33 0.32
C LEU A 54 0.39 -9.30 0.08
N ILE A 55 0.36 -8.73 -1.10
CA ILE A 55 -0.62 -7.71 -1.43
C ILE A 55 -1.45 -8.10 -2.60
N THR A 56 -2.75 -7.90 -2.49
CA THR A 56 -3.68 -8.12 -3.59
C THR A 56 -4.32 -6.79 -3.91
N PHE A 57 -4.27 -6.38 -5.15
CA PHE A 57 -4.84 -5.11 -5.55
C PHE A 57 -5.15 -5.10 -7.04
N THR A 58 -5.92 -4.10 -7.45
CA THR A 58 -6.27 -3.91 -8.84
C THR A 58 -5.73 -2.55 -9.26
N HIS A 59 -5.13 -2.52 -10.43
CA HIS A 59 -4.57 -1.30 -10.98
C HIS A 59 -5.13 -1.06 -12.37
N ARG A 60 -5.56 0.15 -12.64
CA ARG A 60 -6.10 0.49 -13.94
C ARG A 60 -5.16 1.46 -14.66
N ASP A 61 -4.85 1.19 -15.90
CA ASP A 61 -4.05 2.09 -16.70
C ASP A 61 -4.71 2.24 -18.05
N VAL A 62 -4.03 2.82 -19.01
CA VAL A 62 -4.63 3.06 -20.31
C VAL A 62 -4.97 1.78 -21.04
N GLU A 63 -4.38 0.69 -20.69
CA GLU A 63 -4.67 -0.57 -21.34
C GLU A 63 -5.77 -1.35 -20.65
N GLY A 64 -6.27 -0.87 -19.54
CA GLY A 64 -7.34 -1.54 -18.85
C GLY A 64 -7.00 -1.84 -17.40
N GLU A 65 -7.76 -2.76 -16.84
CA GLU A 65 -7.62 -3.09 -15.45
C GLU A 65 -6.87 -4.39 -15.27
N ARG A 66 -5.94 -4.44 -14.34
CA ARG A 66 -5.20 -5.64 -14.06
C ARG A 66 -5.29 -5.95 -12.59
N ARG A 67 -5.45 -7.21 -12.28
CA ARG A 67 -5.52 -7.64 -10.91
C ARG A 67 -4.23 -8.34 -10.55
N TYR A 68 -3.66 -7.97 -9.40
CA TYR A 68 -2.45 -8.59 -8.90
C TYR A 68 -2.81 -9.26 -7.59
N GLU A 69 -2.60 -10.56 -7.52
CA GLU A 69 -2.93 -11.30 -6.31
C GLU A 69 -1.71 -11.82 -5.59
N ASP A 70 -1.71 -11.69 -4.29
CA ASP A 70 -0.67 -12.24 -3.44
C ASP A 70 0.74 -11.88 -3.91
N GLN A 71 0.92 -10.62 -4.25
CA GLN A 71 2.21 -10.16 -4.72
C GLN A 71 3.14 -9.97 -3.53
N PRO A 72 4.29 -10.62 -3.51
CA PRO A 72 5.17 -10.51 -2.36
C PRO A 72 5.89 -9.18 -2.33
N GLY A 73 6.02 -8.64 -1.14
CA GLY A 73 6.72 -7.38 -0.96
C GLY A 73 7.25 -7.27 0.45
N THR A 74 7.95 -6.17 0.70
CA THR A 74 8.51 -5.89 2.00
C THR A 74 8.18 -4.46 2.36
N ILE A 75 7.74 -4.24 3.58
CA ILE A 75 7.45 -2.90 4.05
C ILE A 75 8.79 -2.21 4.28
N ILE A 76 9.02 -1.10 3.61
CA ILE A 76 10.30 -0.40 3.74
C ILE A 76 10.22 0.79 4.67
N TRP A 77 9.03 1.33 4.88
CA TRP A 77 8.85 2.40 5.86
C TRP A 77 7.37 2.48 6.23
N CYS A 78 7.12 3.05 7.39
CA CYS A 78 5.76 3.25 7.85
C CYS A 78 5.76 4.43 8.79
N SER A 79 4.80 5.33 8.66
CA SER A 79 4.70 6.44 9.57
C SER A 79 3.25 6.81 9.79
N ARG A 80 2.96 7.33 10.94
CA ARG A 80 1.60 7.69 11.28
C ARG A 80 1.20 8.94 10.51
N CYS A 81 -0.02 8.93 10.02
CA CYS A 81 -0.53 10.05 9.27
C CYS A 81 -1.97 10.26 9.71
N GLY A 82 -2.16 11.06 10.76
CA GLY A 82 -3.49 11.27 11.31
C GLY A 82 -4.03 10.00 11.95
N THR A 83 -5.15 9.53 11.46
CA THR A 83 -5.77 8.32 11.99
C THR A 83 -5.37 7.07 11.22
N VAL A 84 -4.50 7.23 10.23
CA VAL A 84 -4.06 6.07 9.45
C VAL A 84 -2.55 6.04 9.45
N TYR A 85 -1.99 5.01 8.84
CA TYR A 85 -0.56 4.85 8.74
C TYR A 85 -0.18 4.75 7.28
N ALA A 86 0.73 5.62 6.86
CA ALA A 86 1.23 5.59 5.49
C ALA A 86 2.41 4.64 5.46
N ALA A 87 2.53 3.87 4.43
CA ALA A 87 3.62 2.92 4.31
C ALA A 87 4.05 2.76 2.87
N GLY A 88 5.29 2.41 2.69
CA GLY A 88 5.84 2.11 1.38
C GLY A 88 6.20 0.63 1.34
N ILE A 89 5.87 -0.02 0.26
CA ILE A 89 6.14 -1.44 0.09
C ILE A 89 6.92 -1.64 -1.19
N LYS A 90 8.01 -2.37 -1.09
CA LYS A 90 8.80 -2.66 -2.26
C LYS A 90 8.43 -4.04 -2.74
N PHE A 91 8.11 -4.17 -4.02
CA PHE A 91 7.76 -5.47 -4.57
C PHE A 91 9.01 -6.33 -4.74
N MET A 92 8.86 -7.61 -4.49
CA MET A 92 9.94 -8.53 -4.75
C MET A 92 9.86 -8.94 -6.22
N SER A 93 8.64 -9.13 -6.71
CA SER A 93 8.43 -9.35 -8.13
C SER A 93 6.96 -9.03 -8.34
N LEU A 94 6.63 -8.57 -9.51
CA LEU A 94 5.25 -8.19 -9.79
C LEU A 94 4.76 -8.99 -10.98
N ASN A 95 3.82 -9.90 -10.73
CA ASN A 95 3.27 -10.74 -11.78
C ASN A 95 1.75 -10.66 -11.70
N PRO A 96 1.14 -10.05 -12.69
CA PRO A 96 -0.32 -9.94 -12.70
C PRO A 96 -1.00 -11.28 -12.93
#